data_fd6ae02a07eec146e6f0b299f613d1fd
#
_entry.id   fd6ae02a07eec146e6f0b299f613d1fd
#
_cell.length_a   1.000
_cell.length_b   1.000
_cell.length_c   1.000
_cell.angle_alpha   90.00
_cell.angle_beta   90.00
_cell.angle_gamma   90.00
#
_symmetry.space_group_name_H-M   'P 1'
#
loop_
_entity.id
_entity.type
_entity.pdbx_description
1 polymer ?
#
loop_
_entity_poly.entity_id
_entity_poly.type
_entity_poly.pdbx_seq_one_letter_code
_entity_poly.pdbx_strand_id
1 'polypeptide(L)'
;YSTSRGDDVMVKRKPQYVKIKEYIIQNIEDEKYNENEQIESEHALCELFGVTRMTVRQALTELINENVIYSVPKVGSFVCKKSRFKSFDGLNSVTEDCAKKKEDCTSHVVLNELEEATDLMKKEMALEDNKVWHVKRVRLVNGEPLCFEDDYCNYDLTGDIPLEVSSTSLFNHFENDLNLHIAFSDQQIDAVLA
;
A
#
# COMPACT_ATOMS: atom_id res chain seq x y z
N TYR A 1 33.35 -44.07 -23.41
CA TYR A 1 32.08 -43.54 -23.93
C TYR A 1 31.41 -42.71 -22.81
N SER A 2 31.58 -41.40 -22.95
CA SER A 2 31.01 -40.43 -22.05
C SER A 2 29.85 -39.73 -22.77
N THR A 3 28.63 -39.90 -22.28
CA THR A 3 27.46 -39.19 -22.75
C THR A 3 27.16 -38.11 -21.74
N SER A 4 27.50 -36.88 -22.07
CA SER A 4 27.05 -35.67 -21.37
C SER A 4 25.56 -35.44 -21.63
N ARG A 5 24.73 -35.54 -20.60
CA ARG A 5 23.36 -35.06 -20.61
C ARG A 5 23.39 -33.54 -20.51
N GLY A 6 22.94 -32.88 -21.56
CA GLY A 6 22.68 -31.45 -21.54
C GLY A 6 21.53 -31.13 -20.59
N ASP A 7 21.78 -30.26 -19.62
CA ASP A 7 20.76 -29.66 -18.80
C ASP A 7 19.95 -28.67 -19.65
N ASP A 8 18.80 -29.13 -20.12
CA ASP A 8 17.80 -28.29 -20.78
C ASP A 8 17.13 -27.43 -19.66
N VAL A 9 17.68 -26.23 -19.45
CA VAL A 9 17.05 -25.20 -18.61
C VAL A 9 15.77 -24.78 -19.31
N MET A 10 14.64 -25.37 -18.93
CA MET A 10 13.31 -24.92 -19.36
C MET A 10 13.08 -23.50 -18.85
N VAL A 11 13.35 -22.52 -19.71
CA VAL A 11 12.93 -21.14 -19.51
C VAL A 11 11.41 -21.13 -19.51
N LYS A 12 10.78 -21.09 -18.31
CA LYS A 12 9.33 -20.93 -18.17
C LYS A 12 8.92 -19.63 -18.85
N ARG A 13 8.28 -19.72 -20.02
CA ARG A 13 7.73 -18.56 -20.72
C ARG A 13 6.73 -17.87 -19.81
N LYS A 14 6.93 -16.57 -19.55
CA LYS A 14 5.97 -15.77 -18.77
C LYS A 14 4.56 -15.90 -19.38
N PRO A 15 3.52 -16.09 -18.57
CA PRO A 15 2.13 -16.10 -19.04
C PRO A 15 1.79 -14.83 -19.81
N GLN A 16 0.95 -14.93 -20.83
CA GLN A 16 0.63 -13.79 -21.70
C GLN A 16 -0.08 -12.65 -20.96
N TYR A 17 -0.94 -12.96 -19.97
CA TYR A 17 -1.60 -11.93 -19.18
C TYR A 17 -0.61 -11.09 -18.35
N VAL A 18 0.50 -11.69 -17.88
CA VAL A 18 1.57 -10.96 -17.18
C VAL A 18 2.24 -9.94 -18.09
N LYS A 19 2.47 -10.29 -19.37
CA LYS A 19 3.06 -9.36 -20.34
C LYS A 19 2.14 -8.17 -20.62
N ILE A 20 0.83 -8.38 -20.64
CA ILE A 20 -0.16 -7.32 -20.82
C ILE A 20 -0.14 -6.39 -19.61
N LYS A 21 -0.08 -6.94 -18.39
CA LYS A 21 0.05 -6.15 -17.16
C LYS A 21 1.32 -5.30 -17.19
N GLU A 22 2.47 -5.91 -17.45
CA GLU A 22 3.76 -5.23 -17.53
C GLU A 22 3.74 -4.10 -18.57
N TYR A 23 3.13 -4.33 -19.74
CA TYR A 23 2.97 -3.32 -20.79
C TYR A 23 2.16 -2.11 -20.32
N ILE A 24 1.01 -2.34 -19.68
CA ILE A 24 0.15 -1.26 -19.20
C ILE A 24 0.86 -0.47 -18.09
N ILE A 25 1.48 -1.18 -17.11
CA ILE A 25 2.23 -0.53 -16.02
C ILE A 25 3.38 0.30 -16.59
N GLN A 26 4.15 -0.23 -17.54
CA GLN A 26 5.27 0.49 -18.14
C GLN A 26 4.80 1.74 -18.89
N ASN A 27 3.67 1.68 -19.61
CA ASN A 27 3.13 2.86 -20.29
C ASN A 27 2.62 3.93 -19.31
N ILE A 28 2.15 3.53 -18.12
CA ILE A 28 1.80 4.47 -17.04
C ILE A 28 3.08 5.08 -16.44
N GLU A 29 4.12 4.29 -16.22
CA GLU A 29 5.41 4.75 -15.70
C GLU A 29 6.13 5.68 -16.68
N ASP A 30 6.04 5.39 -17.98
CA ASP A 30 6.59 6.21 -19.07
C ASP A 30 5.73 7.46 -19.38
N GLU A 31 4.69 7.74 -18.56
CA GLU A 31 3.75 8.88 -18.73
C GLU A 31 3.02 8.91 -20.09
N LYS A 32 2.90 7.75 -20.76
CA LYS A 32 2.11 7.61 -21.99
C LYS A 32 0.62 7.58 -21.72
N TYR A 33 0.23 7.17 -20.50
CA TYR A 33 -1.13 7.28 -19.98
C TYR A 33 -1.08 8.15 -18.72
N ASN A 34 -1.89 9.21 -18.74
CA ASN A 34 -2.07 10.09 -17.60
C ASN A 34 -3.15 9.55 -16.65
N GLU A 35 -3.23 10.12 -15.45
CA GLU A 35 -4.31 9.81 -14.50
C GLU A 35 -5.67 10.09 -15.13
N ASN A 36 -6.63 9.16 -14.93
CA ASN A 36 -7.97 9.16 -15.53
C ASN A 36 -7.97 9.07 -17.07
N GLU A 37 -6.85 8.78 -17.71
CA GLU A 37 -6.82 8.54 -19.15
C GLU A 37 -7.26 7.10 -19.45
N GLN A 38 -7.96 6.94 -20.57
CA GLN A 38 -8.43 5.64 -21.03
C GLN A 38 -7.27 4.86 -21.66
N ILE A 39 -7.08 3.62 -21.20
CA ILE A 39 -6.13 2.67 -21.82
C ILE A 39 -6.78 2.03 -23.06
N GLU A 40 -5.99 1.24 -23.81
CA GLU A 40 -6.50 0.52 -24.97
C GLU A 40 -7.68 -0.38 -24.61
N SER A 41 -8.61 -0.47 -25.57
CA SER A 41 -9.76 -1.36 -25.45
C SER A 41 -9.34 -2.84 -25.37
N GLU A 42 -10.20 -3.70 -24.78
CA GLU A 42 -9.97 -5.16 -24.77
C GLU A 42 -9.67 -5.69 -26.18
N HIS A 43 -10.32 -5.15 -27.21
CA HIS A 43 -10.12 -5.56 -28.59
C HIS A 43 -8.73 -5.19 -29.10
N ALA A 44 -8.31 -3.94 -28.87
CA ALA A 44 -6.99 -3.47 -29.27
C ALA A 44 -5.87 -4.25 -28.57
N LEU A 45 -6.03 -4.56 -27.28
CA LEU A 45 -5.08 -5.40 -26.55
C LEU A 45 -5.05 -6.85 -27.07
N CYS A 46 -6.20 -7.40 -27.48
CA CYS A 46 -6.23 -8.73 -28.12
C CYS A 46 -5.42 -8.75 -29.42
N GLU A 47 -5.59 -7.71 -30.25
CA GLU A 47 -4.85 -7.60 -31.51
C GLU A 47 -3.35 -7.37 -31.27
N LEU A 48 -3.00 -6.45 -30.36
CA LEU A 48 -1.62 -6.10 -30.04
C LEU A 48 -0.80 -7.32 -29.55
N PHE A 49 -1.40 -8.15 -28.69
CA PHE A 49 -0.72 -9.28 -28.06
C PHE A 49 -1.00 -10.64 -28.75
N GLY A 50 -1.93 -10.68 -29.72
CA GLY A 50 -2.32 -11.93 -30.39
C GLY A 50 -2.94 -12.95 -29.44
N VAL A 51 -3.76 -12.49 -28.47
CA VAL A 51 -4.34 -13.31 -27.39
C VAL A 51 -5.86 -13.27 -27.39
N THR A 52 -6.47 -14.20 -26.64
CA THR A 52 -7.92 -14.23 -26.47
C THR A 52 -8.42 -13.13 -25.50
N ARG A 53 -9.69 -12.77 -25.63
CA ARG A 53 -10.35 -11.83 -24.69
C ARG A 53 -10.26 -12.28 -23.23
N MET A 54 -10.30 -13.58 -22.97
CA MET A 54 -10.17 -14.12 -21.60
C MET A 54 -8.82 -13.78 -20.99
N THR A 55 -7.74 -13.87 -21.77
CA THR A 55 -6.38 -13.54 -21.31
C THR A 55 -6.25 -12.03 -21.02
N VAL A 56 -6.83 -11.19 -21.87
CA VAL A 56 -6.86 -9.74 -21.64
C VAL A 56 -7.67 -9.40 -20.39
N ARG A 57 -8.87 -9.98 -20.25
CA ARG A 57 -9.72 -9.75 -19.07
C ARG A 57 -9.06 -10.19 -17.77
N GLN A 58 -8.32 -11.30 -17.79
CA GLN A 58 -7.55 -11.71 -16.62
C GLN A 58 -6.53 -10.63 -16.23
N ALA A 59 -5.76 -10.12 -17.20
CA ALA A 59 -4.79 -9.05 -16.95
C ALA A 59 -5.46 -7.79 -16.38
N LEU A 60 -6.56 -7.34 -17.01
CA LEU A 60 -7.29 -6.16 -16.56
C LEU A 60 -7.91 -6.35 -15.16
N THR A 61 -8.46 -7.53 -14.87
CA THR A 61 -9.02 -7.84 -13.54
C THR A 61 -7.94 -7.77 -12.47
N GLU A 62 -6.75 -8.31 -12.72
CA GLU A 62 -5.65 -8.21 -11.78
C GLU A 62 -5.19 -6.76 -11.59
N LEU A 63 -5.09 -5.96 -12.66
CA LEU A 63 -4.75 -4.53 -12.57
C LEU A 63 -5.82 -3.71 -11.83
N ILE A 64 -7.10 -4.08 -11.94
CA ILE A 64 -8.19 -3.47 -11.16
C ILE A 64 -8.04 -3.82 -9.68
N ASN A 65 -7.80 -5.08 -9.35
CA ASN A 65 -7.57 -5.52 -7.98
C ASN A 65 -6.33 -4.87 -7.35
N GLU A 66 -5.32 -4.55 -8.16
CA GLU A 66 -4.11 -3.83 -7.77
C GLU A 66 -4.29 -2.30 -7.75
N ASN A 67 -5.51 -1.79 -7.99
CA ASN A 67 -5.82 -0.36 -8.07
C ASN A 67 -4.94 0.43 -9.07
N VAL A 68 -4.43 -0.23 -10.10
CA VAL A 68 -3.66 0.41 -11.19
C VAL A 68 -4.60 1.06 -12.21
N ILE A 69 -5.74 0.40 -12.50
CA ILE A 69 -6.78 0.88 -13.40
C ILE A 69 -8.16 0.67 -12.75
N TYR A 70 -9.15 1.39 -13.25
CA TYR A 70 -10.56 1.16 -12.93
C TYR A 70 -11.39 0.99 -14.21
N SER A 71 -12.50 0.28 -14.13
CA SER A 71 -13.36 0.01 -15.29
C SER A 71 -14.68 0.78 -15.19
N VAL A 72 -15.06 1.42 -16.28
CA VAL A 72 -16.38 2.05 -16.45
C VAL A 72 -17.19 1.19 -17.42
N PRO A 73 -18.32 0.60 -16.99
CA PRO A 73 -19.13 -0.26 -17.84
C PRO A 73 -19.51 0.38 -19.16
N LYS A 74 -19.31 -0.32 -20.27
CA LYS A 74 -19.55 0.09 -21.66
C LYS A 74 -18.69 1.25 -22.17
N VAL A 75 -17.80 1.81 -21.37
CA VAL A 75 -16.91 2.89 -21.76
C VAL A 75 -15.48 2.38 -21.94
N GLY A 76 -14.92 1.71 -20.93
CA GLY A 76 -13.57 1.18 -21.00
C GLY A 76 -12.87 1.13 -19.66
N SER A 77 -11.56 0.93 -19.69
CA SER A 77 -10.69 0.95 -18.52
C SER A 77 -9.82 2.21 -18.53
N PHE A 78 -9.60 2.76 -17.35
CA PHE A 78 -8.94 4.05 -17.14
C PHE A 78 -7.84 3.89 -16.09
N VAL A 79 -6.77 4.65 -16.22
CA VAL A 79 -5.70 4.71 -15.23
C VAL A 79 -6.26 5.29 -13.93
N CYS A 80 -6.07 4.57 -12.83
CA CYS A 80 -6.39 5.14 -11.51
C CYS A 80 -5.53 6.37 -11.28
N LYS A 81 -6.13 7.38 -10.63
CA LYS A 81 -5.33 8.44 -10.04
C LYS A 81 -4.25 7.75 -9.22
N LYS A 82 -2.95 8.08 -9.45
CA LYS A 82 -1.86 7.47 -8.68
C LYS A 82 -2.22 7.56 -7.21
N SER A 83 -2.90 6.53 -6.71
CA SER A 83 -3.07 6.39 -5.28
C SER A 83 -1.66 6.22 -4.77
N ARG A 84 -1.21 7.12 -3.93
CA ARG A 84 0.07 6.99 -3.22
C ARG A 84 0.05 5.74 -2.33
N PHE A 85 -1.14 5.19 -2.13
CA PHE A 85 -1.38 3.90 -1.48
C PHE A 85 -1.34 2.76 -2.51
N LYS A 86 -0.17 2.24 -2.83
CA LYS A 86 -0.07 0.89 -3.38
C LYS A 86 -0.38 -0.07 -2.24
N SER A 87 -1.35 -0.96 -2.48
CA SER A 87 -1.77 -2.10 -1.67
C SER A 87 -1.04 -2.24 -0.32
N PHE A 88 -1.82 -2.27 0.75
CA PHE A 88 -1.37 -2.71 2.07
C PHE A 88 -0.97 -4.20 2.05
N ASP A 89 -0.04 -4.58 1.18
CA ASP A 89 0.54 -5.91 1.16
C ASP A 89 1.61 -5.99 2.27
N GLY A 90 1.14 -6.28 3.46
CA GLY A 90 1.94 -6.45 4.66
C GLY A 90 1.84 -5.29 5.66
N LEU A 91 2.33 -5.54 6.85
CA LEU A 91 2.46 -4.58 7.96
C LEU A 91 3.63 -3.60 7.69
N ASN A 92 3.55 -2.80 6.63
CA ASN A 92 4.53 -1.77 6.35
C ASN A 92 4.05 -0.43 6.87
N SER A 93 4.92 0.30 7.54
CA SER A 93 4.64 1.69 7.90
C SER A 93 4.70 2.60 6.67
N VAL A 94 3.96 3.73 6.70
CA VAL A 94 4.07 4.76 5.66
C VAL A 94 5.53 5.19 5.45
N THR A 95 6.30 5.26 6.52
CA THR A 95 7.73 5.60 6.49
C THR A 95 8.56 4.59 5.71
N GLU A 96 8.31 3.28 5.90
CA GLU A 96 9.00 2.23 5.17
C GLU A 96 8.66 2.22 3.69
N ASP A 97 7.39 2.44 3.36
CA ASP A 97 6.94 2.53 1.97
C ASP A 97 7.55 3.73 1.25
N CYS A 98 7.64 4.87 1.92
CA CYS A 98 8.35 6.05 1.39
C CYS A 98 9.84 5.76 1.19
N ALA A 99 10.50 5.09 2.16
CA ALA A 99 11.92 4.75 2.05
C ALA A 99 12.19 3.82 0.85
N LYS A 100 11.31 2.82 0.60
CA LYS A 100 11.40 1.95 -0.59
C LYS A 100 11.29 2.72 -1.90
N LYS A 101 10.50 3.80 -1.91
CA LYS A 101 10.27 4.66 -3.08
C LYS A 101 11.26 5.84 -3.17
N LYS A 102 12.13 6.01 -2.18
CA LYS A 102 13.05 7.15 -2.03
C LYS A 102 12.30 8.49 -1.96
N GLU A 103 11.15 8.49 -1.32
CA GLU A 103 10.32 9.67 -1.07
C GLU A 103 10.61 10.24 0.32
N ASP A 104 10.54 11.56 0.46
CA ASP A 104 10.65 12.22 1.76
C ASP A 104 9.33 12.07 2.52
N CYS A 105 9.40 11.52 3.73
CA CYS A 105 8.24 11.28 4.58
C CYS A 105 8.41 11.99 5.91
N THR A 106 7.52 12.94 6.18
CA THR A 106 7.48 13.72 7.42
C THR A 106 6.10 13.63 8.06
N SER A 107 6.00 14.08 9.32
CA SER A 107 4.72 14.16 10.03
C SER A 107 4.57 15.50 10.72
N HIS A 108 3.37 16.04 10.66
CA HIS A 108 2.94 17.14 11.53
C HIS A 108 2.09 16.57 12.67
N VAL A 109 2.64 16.51 13.87
CA VAL A 109 1.95 15.98 15.05
C VAL A 109 0.98 17.03 15.57
N VAL A 110 -0.28 16.63 15.71
CA VAL A 110 -1.38 17.47 16.19
C VAL A 110 -1.67 17.18 17.67
N LEU A 111 -1.54 15.92 18.08
CA LEU A 111 -1.76 15.46 19.46
C LEU A 111 -0.73 14.39 19.81
N ASN A 112 -0.21 14.40 21.02
CA ASN A 112 0.69 13.38 21.55
C ASN A 112 0.60 13.40 23.08
N GLU A 113 -0.36 12.68 23.64
CA GLU A 113 -0.64 12.71 25.09
C GLU A 113 -1.22 11.41 25.63
N LEU A 114 -1.16 11.27 26.94
CA LEU A 114 -1.76 10.18 27.69
C LEU A 114 -3.25 10.46 27.93
N GLU A 115 -4.11 9.49 27.60
CA GLU A 115 -5.55 9.58 27.83
C GLU A 115 -6.12 8.39 28.60
N GLU A 116 -7.27 8.57 29.22
CA GLU A 116 -8.09 7.51 29.78
C GLU A 116 -8.78 6.73 28.65
N ALA A 117 -8.62 5.42 28.66
CA ALA A 117 -9.25 4.56 27.67
C ALA A 117 -10.77 4.47 27.84
N THR A 118 -11.50 4.48 26.73
CA THR A 118 -12.93 4.18 26.73
C THR A 118 -13.18 2.71 27.10
N ASP A 119 -14.41 2.37 27.52
CA ASP A 119 -14.75 0.98 27.84
C ASP A 119 -14.60 0.02 26.66
N LEU A 120 -14.78 0.52 25.43
CA LEU A 120 -14.54 -0.24 24.21
C LEU A 120 -13.05 -0.53 24.03
N MET A 121 -12.18 0.49 24.15
CA MET A 121 -10.73 0.34 24.05
C MET A 121 -10.18 -0.62 25.10
N LYS A 122 -10.66 -0.51 26.34
CA LYS A 122 -10.26 -1.43 27.44
C LYS A 122 -10.49 -2.88 27.07
N LYS A 123 -11.62 -3.16 26.46
CA LYS A 123 -12.00 -4.52 26.06
C LYS A 123 -11.22 -5.00 24.85
N GLU A 124 -11.07 -4.17 23.82
CA GLU A 124 -10.44 -4.55 22.55
C GLU A 124 -8.92 -4.65 22.67
N MET A 125 -8.30 -3.73 23.43
CA MET A 125 -6.85 -3.67 23.63
C MET A 125 -6.36 -4.45 24.85
N ALA A 126 -7.25 -5.05 25.63
CA ALA A 126 -6.94 -5.77 26.87
C ALA A 126 -6.03 -4.98 27.82
N LEU A 127 -6.39 -3.72 28.08
CA LEU A 127 -5.59 -2.79 28.90
C LEU A 127 -5.63 -3.19 30.39
N GLU A 128 -4.48 -3.14 31.06
CA GLU A 128 -4.35 -3.36 32.51
C GLU A 128 -4.61 -2.04 33.27
N ASP A 129 -3.96 -0.94 32.86
CA ASP A 129 -4.03 0.38 33.53
C ASP A 129 -5.12 1.29 32.99
N ASN A 130 -5.97 0.84 32.09
CA ASN A 130 -7.03 1.65 31.46
C ASN A 130 -6.54 2.93 30.80
N LYS A 131 -5.32 2.95 30.32
CA LYS A 131 -4.70 4.12 29.68
C LYS A 131 -4.26 3.81 28.27
N VAL A 132 -4.32 4.82 27.43
CA VAL A 132 -3.81 4.78 26.06
C VAL A 132 -2.94 6.01 25.80
N TRP A 133 -1.89 5.82 25.02
CA TRP A 133 -1.17 6.95 24.46
C TRP A 133 -1.81 7.31 23.13
N HIS A 134 -2.29 8.56 23.02
CA HIS A 134 -3.03 9.03 21.87
C HIS A 134 -2.15 9.90 20.99
N VAL A 135 -2.02 9.53 19.72
CA VAL A 135 -1.24 10.26 18.72
C VAL A 135 -2.12 10.63 17.55
N LYS A 136 -2.22 11.94 17.26
CA LYS A 136 -2.84 12.45 16.02
C LYS A 136 -1.79 13.15 15.19
N ARG A 137 -1.71 12.80 13.91
CA ARG A 137 -0.73 13.41 13.02
C ARG A 137 -1.19 13.42 11.57
N VAL A 138 -0.73 14.43 10.84
CA VAL A 138 -0.82 14.48 9.38
C VAL A 138 0.48 13.94 8.81
N ARG A 139 0.39 12.91 7.98
CA ARG A 139 1.54 12.40 7.22
C ARG A 139 1.71 13.19 5.94
N LEU A 140 2.94 13.59 5.66
CA LEU A 140 3.29 14.30 4.44
C LEU A 140 4.31 13.48 3.65
N VAL A 141 4.13 13.44 2.33
CA VAL A 141 5.09 12.83 1.40
C VAL A 141 5.53 13.88 0.40
N ASN A 142 6.84 14.14 0.32
CA ASN A 142 7.41 15.22 -0.50
C ASN A 142 6.76 16.59 -0.22
N GLY A 143 6.38 16.83 1.05
CA GLY A 143 5.74 18.07 1.51
C GLY A 143 4.22 18.15 1.29
N GLU A 144 3.61 17.17 0.60
CA GLU A 144 2.17 17.12 0.34
C GLU A 144 1.45 16.23 1.37
N PRO A 145 0.27 16.66 1.90
CA PRO A 145 -0.50 15.83 2.81
C PRO A 145 -0.92 14.52 2.16
N LEU A 146 -0.67 13.41 2.85
CA LEU A 146 -1.04 12.07 2.43
C LEU A 146 -2.28 11.56 3.16
N CYS A 147 -2.20 11.52 4.49
CA CYS A 147 -3.28 11.04 5.34
C CYS A 147 -3.21 11.70 6.73
N PHE A 148 -4.33 11.62 7.43
CA PHE A 148 -4.42 11.90 8.85
C PHE A 148 -4.47 10.56 9.58
N GLU A 149 -3.61 10.38 10.57
CA GLU A 149 -3.58 9.22 11.44
C GLU A 149 -4.09 9.61 12.83
N ASP A 150 -4.92 8.74 13.40
CA ASP A 150 -5.52 8.88 14.74
C ASP A 150 -5.28 7.56 15.48
N ASP A 151 -4.14 7.47 16.17
CA ASP A 151 -3.59 6.23 16.71
C ASP A 151 -3.77 6.18 18.23
N TYR A 152 -4.30 5.06 18.74
CA TYR A 152 -4.37 4.75 20.18
C TYR A 152 -3.43 3.58 20.47
N CYS A 153 -2.39 3.82 21.25
CA CYS A 153 -1.40 2.85 21.63
C CYS A 153 -1.65 2.33 23.04
N ASN A 154 -1.51 1.02 23.25
CA ASN A 154 -1.63 0.39 24.56
C ASN A 154 -0.50 0.90 25.46
N TYR A 155 -0.83 1.72 26.45
CA TYR A 155 0.14 2.37 27.33
C TYR A 155 0.94 1.36 28.16
N ASP A 156 0.35 0.21 28.53
CA ASP A 156 1.03 -0.84 29.29
C ASP A 156 2.21 -1.43 28.52
N LEU A 157 2.14 -1.37 27.17
CA LEU A 157 3.19 -1.90 26.29
C LEU A 157 4.16 -0.82 25.81
N THR A 158 3.65 0.37 25.51
CA THR A 158 4.45 1.42 24.86
C THR A 158 5.05 2.44 25.83
N GLY A 159 4.40 2.64 27.01
CA GLY A 159 4.73 3.77 27.88
C GLY A 159 4.53 5.11 27.20
N ASP A 160 5.26 6.12 27.66
CA ASP A 160 5.28 7.45 27.06
C ASP A 160 5.94 7.42 25.67
N ILE A 161 5.26 7.96 24.66
CA ILE A 161 5.81 8.06 23.30
C ILE A 161 6.37 9.47 23.08
N PRO A 162 7.69 9.63 22.93
CA PRO A 162 8.30 10.94 22.70
C PRO A 162 7.79 11.60 21.40
N LEU A 163 7.72 12.94 21.39
CA LEU A 163 7.27 13.71 20.22
C LEU A 163 8.10 13.41 18.97
N GLU A 164 9.40 13.18 19.13
CA GLU A 164 10.32 12.81 18.06
C GLU A 164 9.91 11.49 17.39
N VAL A 165 9.46 10.53 18.19
CA VAL A 165 8.96 9.23 17.70
C VAL A 165 7.66 9.43 16.93
N SER A 166 6.70 10.17 17.49
CA SER A 166 5.43 10.48 16.83
C SER A 166 5.61 11.28 15.54
N SER A 167 6.69 12.06 15.44
CA SER A 167 7.05 12.80 14.21
C SER A 167 7.65 11.93 13.13
N THR A 168 8.09 10.71 13.45
CA THR A 168 8.77 9.80 12.53
C THR A 168 7.98 8.51 12.31
N SER A 169 8.34 7.40 12.93
CA SER A 169 7.72 6.09 12.74
C SER A 169 7.43 5.42 14.08
N LEU A 170 6.15 5.29 14.42
CA LEU A 170 5.70 4.50 15.57
C LEU A 170 6.07 3.02 15.42
N PHE A 171 5.92 2.46 14.22
CA PHE A 171 6.27 1.07 13.93
C PHE A 171 7.75 0.78 14.21
N ASN A 172 8.63 1.64 13.70
CA ASN A 172 10.06 1.49 13.96
C ASN A 172 10.39 1.54 15.45
N HIS A 173 9.76 2.44 16.19
CA HIS A 173 9.91 2.54 17.64
C HIS A 173 9.43 1.27 18.35
N PHE A 174 8.25 0.78 17.99
CA PHE A 174 7.69 -0.43 18.62
C PHE A 174 8.56 -1.65 18.35
N GLU A 175 9.00 -1.85 17.12
CA GLU A 175 9.77 -3.04 16.75
C GLU A 175 11.24 -2.97 17.19
N ASN A 176 11.90 -1.83 17.01
CA ASN A 176 13.35 -1.73 17.20
C ASN A 176 13.75 -1.18 18.57
N ASP A 177 13.00 -0.22 19.14
CA ASP A 177 13.35 0.37 20.43
C ASP A 177 12.68 -0.39 21.59
N LEU A 178 11.40 -0.78 21.42
CA LEU A 178 10.65 -1.51 22.45
C LEU A 178 10.69 -3.04 22.25
N ASN A 179 11.23 -3.52 21.14
CA ASN A 179 11.29 -4.94 20.78
C ASN A 179 9.91 -5.62 20.81
N LEU A 180 8.86 -4.89 20.42
CA LEU A 180 7.51 -5.39 20.27
C LEU A 180 7.34 -5.99 18.88
N HIS A 181 6.75 -7.17 18.78
CA HIS A 181 6.46 -7.78 17.50
C HIS A 181 5.00 -7.49 17.10
N ILE A 182 4.81 -6.71 16.03
CA ILE A 182 3.48 -6.38 15.49
C ILE A 182 3.04 -7.52 14.59
N ALA A 183 2.13 -8.37 15.07
CA ALA A 183 1.66 -9.55 14.35
C ALA A 183 0.54 -9.21 13.33
N PHE A 184 -0.32 -8.26 13.66
CA PHE A 184 -1.42 -7.80 12.80
C PHE A 184 -1.85 -6.39 13.18
N SER A 185 -2.55 -5.70 12.29
CA SER A 185 -3.24 -4.45 12.58
C SER A 185 -4.61 -4.45 11.93
N ASP A 186 -5.63 -3.93 12.63
CA ASP A 186 -6.92 -3.60 12.06
C ASP A 186 -6.96 -2.10 11.77
N GLN A 187 -7.31 -1.74 10.54
CA GLN A 187 -7.31 -0.35 10.09
C GLN A 187 -8.67 0.01 9.50
N GLN A 188 -9.22 1.13 9.93
CA GLN A 188 -10.36 1.74 9.27
C GLN A 188 -9.86 2.94 8.46
N ILE A 189 -10.18 2.95 7.16
CA ILE A 189 -9.78 4.02 6.25
C ILE A 189 -11.04 4.69 5.73
N ASP A 190 -11.19 5.97 6.07
CA ASP A 190 -12.29 6.80 5.63
C ASP A 190 -11.77 7.92 4.73
N ALA A 191 -12.49 8.20 3.64
CA ALA A 191 -12.25 9.37 2.81
C ALA A 191 -13.14 10.51 3.29
N VAL A 192 -12.53 11.60 3.74
CA VAL A 192 -13.25 12.81 4.13
C VAL A 192 -12.92 13.96 3.18
N LEU A 193 -13.92 14.81 2.92
CA LEU A 193 -13.68 16.06 2.20
C LEU A 193 -13.01 17.03 3.18
N ALA A 194 -11.85 17.56 2.80
CA ALA A 194 -11.13 18.59 3.52
C ALA A 194 -11.65 19.99 3.15
#